data_1c5bd2c83dcad0c25582f7579ac13d28
#
_entry.id   1c5bd2c83dcad0c25582f7579ac13d28
#
_cell.length_a   1.000
_cell.length_b   1.000
_cell.length_c   1.000
_cell.angle_alpha   90.00
_cell.angle_beta   90.00
_cell.angle_gamma   90.00
#
_symmetry.space_group_name_H-M   'P 1'
#
loop_
_entity.id
_entity.type
_entity.pdbx_description
1 polymer ?
#
loop_
_entity_poly.entity_id
_entity_poly.type
_entity_poly.pdbx_seq_one_letter_code
_entity_poly.pdbx_strand_id
1 'polypeptide(L)'
;NRAEIGGVSPKIRFAFPPQNIQFAGFTPLTPITLRNAGIGFGCPDNGTFDTPHPTPYLHGAAMLVKREVIEKVGLMPEIFFLYYEELDWSTHITRAGYELWYEPRCTVFHKESQSTGQLSKLRTYYLTRNRLLYAWRNLEGSNRWLSIIYQTTLAAGKNGLSFLLKGRPDLLTATIKGISAFIRIPHKKE
;
A
#
# COMPACT_ATOMS: atom_id res chain seq x y z
N ASN A 1 -17.94 -12.92 15.67
CA ASN A 1 -18.18 -11.50 15.97
C ASN A 1 -17.22 -11.08 17.09
N ARG A 2 -16.04 -10.60 16.72
CA ARG A 2 -15.10 -9.96 17.65
C ARG A 2 -15.29 -8.46 17.48
N ALA A 3 -15.60 -7.75 18.57
CA ALA A 3 -15.89 -6.30 18.54
C ALA A 3 -14.65 -5.50 18.11
N GLU A 4 -13.46 -5.97 18.49
CA GLU A 4 -12.17 -5.34 18.19
C GLU A 4 -11.77 -5.39 16.71
N ILE A 5 -12.31 -6.33 15.91
CA ILE A 5 -11.99 -6.41 14.48
C ILE A 5 -12.76 -5.34 13.73
N GLY A 6 -12.04 -4.38 13.14
CA GLY A 6 -12.60 -3.30 12.34
C GLY A 6 -12.75 -3.62 10.85
N GLY A 7 -11.88 -4.48 10.33
CA GLY A 7 -11.89 -4.86 8.92
C GLY A 7 -11.17 -6.15 8.64
N VAL A 8 -11.50 -6.77 7.52
CA VAL A 8 -10.88 -8.02 7.06
C VAL A 8 -10.58 -7.97 5.57
N SER A 9 -9.50 -8.63 5.16
CA SER A 9 -9.25 -8.97 3.75
C SER A 9 -9.24 -10.48 3.58
N PRO A 10 -9.87 -11.01 2.52
CA PRO A 10 -9.86 -12.42 2.21
C PRO A 10 -8.49 -12.88 1.69
N LYS A 11 -8.31 -14.18 1.50
CA LYS A 11 -7.23 -14.70 0.67
C LYS A 11 -7.39 -14.17 -0.76
N ILE A 12 -6.33 -13.58 -1.32
CA ILE A 12 -6.37 -13.12 -2.71
C ILE A 12 -5.37 -13.93 -3.52
N ARG A 13 -5.84 -14.45 -4.64
CA ARG A 13 -5.04 -15.21 -5.60
C ARG A 13 -4.99 -14.48 -6.94
N PHE A 14 -3.94 -14.70 -7.69
CA PHE A 14 -3.90 -14.25 -9.08
C PHE A 14 -5.00 -14.93 -9.90
N ALA A 15 -5.69 -14.17 -10.74
CA ALA A 15 -6.79 -14.72 -11.56
C ALA A 15 -6.31 -15.66 -12.67
N PHE A 16 -5.06 -15.52 -13.10
CA PHE A 16 -4.48 -16.34 -14.18
C PHE A 16 -3.54 -17.42 -13.61
N PRO A 17 -3.46 -18.58 -14.28
CA PRO A 17 -2.53 -19.65 -13.89
C PRO A 17 -1.10 -19.13 -13.71
N PRO A 18 -0.37 -19.67 -12.71
CA PRO A 18 -0.70 -20.79 -11.84
C PRO A 18 -1.60 -20.45 -10.64
N GLN A 19 -2.24 -19.28 -10.61
CA GLN A 19 -3.15 -18.82 -9.56
C GLN A 19 -2.52 -18.84 -8.15
N ASN A 20 -1.26 -18.51 -8.08
CA ASN A 20 -0.55 -18.39 -6.82
C ASN A 20 -1.18 -17.34 -5.89
N ILE A 21 -0.83 -17.37 -4.63
CA ILE A 21 -1.28 -16.38 -3.64
C ILE A 21 -0.72 -15.02 -4.01
N GLN A 22 -1.59 -14.02 -4.05
CA GLN A 22 -1.23 -12.61 -4.15
C GLN A 22 -1.17 -11.96 -2.76
N PHE A 23 -2.07 -12.37 -1.85
CA PHE A 23 -2.16 -11.81 -0.51
C PHE A 23 -2.68 -12.85 0.48
N ALA A 24 -1.92 -13.01 1.55
CA ALA A 24 -2.28 -13.72 2.76
C ALA A 24 -1.90 -12.90 4.01
N GLY A 25 -2.02 -11.57 3.96
CA GLY A 25 -1.56 -10.63 4.96
C GLY A 25 -0.34 -9.83 4.51
N PHE A 26 0.01 -8.80 5.27
CA PHE A 26 1.20 -7.98 5.06
C PHE A 26 2.12 -7.99 6.28
N THR A 27 3.40 -7.75 6.06
CA THR A 27 4.31 -7.30 7.13
C THR A 27 4.12 -5.80 7.38
N PRO A 28 4.47 -5.29 8.58
CA PRO A 28 4.48 -3.85 8.82
C PRO A 28 5.39 -3.10 7.84
N LEU A 29 5.01 -1.85 7.50
CA LEU A 29 5.91 -0.94 6.77
C LEU A 29 7.15 -0.62 7.60
N THR A 30 8.30 -0.63 6.95
CA THR A 30 9.54 -0.13 7.56
C THR A 30 9.45 1.38 7.78
N PRO A 31 9.98 1.91 8.91
CA PRO A 31 9.72 3.31 9.29
C PRO A 31 10.31 4.35 8.32
N ILE A 32 11.40 4.04 7.62
CA ILE A 32 12.08 4.98 6.74
C ILE A 32 11.81 4.67 5.27
N THR A 33 11.99 3.39 4.89
CA THR A 33 11.88 3.03 3.47
C THR A 33 10.43 2.83 3.02
N LEU A 34 9.48 2.73 3.95
CA LEU A 34 8.05 2.49 3.73
C LEU A 34 7.80 1.31 2.78
N ARG A 35 8.49 0.21 3.07
CA ARG A 35 8.35 -1.06 2.35
C ARG A 35 7.80 -2.11 3.27
N ASN A 36 6.91 -2.91 2.77
CA ASN A 36 6.40 -4.13 3.37
C ASN A 36 6.50 -5.28 2.38
N ALA A 37 6.21 -6.47 2.84
CA ALA A 37 6.09 -7.67 2.02
C ALA A 37 4.69 -8.25 2.17
N GLY A 38 4.14 -8.78 1.07
CA GLY A 38 2.96 -9.63 1.11
C GLY A 38 3.33 -11.02 1.63
N ILE A 39 2.65 -11.46 2.68
CA ILE A 39 2.78 -12.82 3.18
C ILE A 39 2.23 -13.77 2.10
N GLY A 40 2.97 -14.83 1.79
CA GLY A 40 2.58 -15.81 0.77
C GLY A 40 2.64 -15.33 -0.67
N PHE A 41 3.06 -14.08 -0.95
CA PHE A 41 3.08 -13.53 -2.32
C PHE A 41 3.89 -14.42 -3.28
N GLY A 42 3.24 -14.88 -4.35
CA GLY A 42 3.85 -15.75 -5.36
C GLY A 42 3.94 -17.22 -4.97
N CYS A 43 3.56 -17.61 -3.76
CA CYS A 43 3.57 -19.01 -3.31
C CYS A 43 2.35 -19.78 -3.84
N PRO A 44 2.48 -21.12 -4.05
CA PRO A 44 1.33 -21.97 -4.32
C PRO A 44 0.35 -21.99 -3.13
N ASP A 45 -0.94 -22.10 -3.43
CA ASP A 45 -1.98 -22.27 -2.42
C ASP A 45 -2.11 -23.76 -2.07
N ASN A 46 -1.36 -24.20 -1.07
CA ASN A 46 -1.26 -25.60 -0.61
C ASN A 46 -1.74 -25.79 0.83
N GLY A 47 -2.52 -24.85 1.37
CA GLY A 47 -3.01 -24.89 2.74
C GLY A 47 -2.13 -24.21 3.78
N THR A 48 -0.88 -23.85 3.45
CA THR A 48 0.05 -23.19 4.39
C THR A 48 -0.51 -21.84 4.91
N PHE A 49 -1.34 -21.16 4.11
CA PHE A 49 -1.88 -19.84 4.41
C PHE A 49 -3.37 -19.90 4.77
N ASP A 50 -3.87 -20.97 5.36
CA ASP A 50 -5.28 -21.16 5.70
C ASP A 50 -5.63 -20.81 7.16
N THR A 51 -4.70 -20.18 7.88
CA THR A 51 -4.93 -19.73 9.26
C THR A 51 -5.23 -18.24 9.30
N PRO A 52 -6.39 -17.81 9.86
CA PRO A 52 -6.68 -16.40 10.08
C PRO A 52 -5.69 -15.78 11.05
N HIS A 53 -5.26 -14.53 10.77
CA HIS A 53 -4.34 -13.80 11.65
C HIS A 53 -4.47 -12.29 11.48
N PRO A 54 -4.02 -11.49 12.47
CA PRO A 54 -3.95 -10.05 12.34
C PRO A 54 -3.01 -9.63 11.21
N THR A 55 -3.37 -8.56 10.50
CA THR A 55 -2.53 -7.93 9.48
C THR A 55 -2.51 -6.42 9.69
N PRO A 56 -1.38 -5.73 9.51
CA PRO A 56 -1.32 -4.28 9.70
C PRO A 56 -2.12 -3.50 8.66
N TYR A 57 -2.38 -4.08 7.50
CA TYR A 57 -3.06 -3.42 6.39
C TYR A 57 -4.01 -4.37 5.68
N LEU A 58 -5.15 -3.83 5.23
CA LEU A 58 -6.06 -4.50 4.30
C LEU A 58 -5.52 -4.38 2.87
N HIS A 59 -6.00 -5.24 1.99
CA HIS A 59 -5.59 -5.23 0.58
C HIS A 59 -6.66 -4.55 -0.28
N GLY A 60 -6.26 -3.56 -1.08
CA GLY A 60 -7.17 -2.74 -1.91
C GLY A 60 -8.00 -3.51 -2.94
N ALA A 61 -7.59 -4.73 -3.32
CA ALA A 61 -8.38 -5.54 -4.25
C ALA A 61 -9.64 -6.16 -3.62
N ALA A 62 -9.63 -6.42 -2.30
CA ALA A 62 -10.79 -6.96 -1.57
C ALA A 62 -10.65 -6.70 -0.07
N MET A 63 -11.63 -6.00 0.49
CA MET A 63 -11.73 -5.77 1.92
C MET A 63 -13.18 -5.59 2.35
N LEU A 64 -13.46 -5.94 3.59
CA LEU A 64 -14.70 -5.64 4.29
C LEU A 64 -14.35 -4.83 5.52
N VAL A 65 -14.98 -3.68 5.70
CA VAL A 65 -14.80 -2.80 6.85
C VAL A 65 -16.16 -2.58 7.51
N LYS A 66 -16.22 -2.65 8.82
CA LYS A 66 -17.46 -2.43 9.56
C LYS A 66 -17.94 -0.99 9.36
N ARG A 67 -19.25 -0.82 9.26
CA ARG A 67 -19.89 0.50 9.11
C ARG A 67 -19.52 1.45 10.24
N GLU A 68 -19.56 0.97 11.49
CA GLU A 68 -19.19 1.75 12.67
C GLU A 68 -17.74 2.27 12.63
N VAL A 69 -16.82 1.51 12.00
CA VAL A 69 -15.44 1.93 11.80
C VAL A 69 -15.37 3.06 10.78
N ILE A 70 -16.11 2.92 9.66
CA ILE A 70 -16.19 3.98 8.64
C ILE A 70 -16.79 5.27 9.24
N GLU A 71 -17.83 5.15 10.06
CA GLU A 71 -18.45 6.30 10.74
C GLU A 71 -17.47 6.99 11.71
N LYS A 72 -16.57 6.22 12.33
CA LYS A 72 -15.57 6.76 13.28
C LYS A 72 -14.33 7.34 12.61
N VAL A 73 -13.77 6.69 11.57
CA VAL A 73 -12.49 7.08 10.97
C VAL A 73 -12.64 7.81 9.63
N GLY A 74 -13.84 7.86 9.08
CA GLY A 74 -14.12 8.42 7.76
C GLY A 74 -13.89 7.42 6.62
N LEU A 75 -14.11 7.92 5.40
CA LEU A 75 -13.91 7.15 4.17
C LEU A 75 -12.42 7.04 3.81
N MET A 76 -12.14 6.13 2.89
CA MET A 76 -10.81 6.00 2.29
C MET A 76 -10.39 7.33 1.63
N PRO A 77 -9.17 7.84 1.89
CA PRO A 77 -8.78 9.18 1.47
C PRO A 77 -8.54 9.29 -0.04
N GLU A 78 -9.40 10.05 -0.73
CA GLU A 78 -9.36 10.25 -2.18
C GLU A 78 -8.09 10.96 -2.67
N ILE A 79 -7.39 11.69 -1.79
CA ILE A 79 -6.15 12.41 -2.13
C ILE A 79 -5.07 11.50 -2.70
N PHE A 80 -5.08 10.21 -2.35
CA PHE A 80 -4.15 9.23 -2.91
C PHE A 80 -4.49 8.87 -4.34
N PHE A 81 -5.77 8.76 -4.68
CA PHE A 81 -6.32 8.34 -5.97
C PHE A 81 -5.96 6.90 -6.36
N LEU A 82 -4.69 6.49 -6.22
CA LEU A 82 -4.20 5.17 -6.63
C LEU A 82 -2.92 4.83 -5.87
N TYR A 83 -2.88 3.69 -5.19
CA TYR A 83 -1.82 3.19 -4.29
C TYR A 83 -1.64 4.00 -3.00
N TYR A 84 -1.45 3.32 -1.90
CA TYR A 84 -1.29 3.82 -0.53
C TYR A 84 -2.59 4.28 0.16
N GLU A 85 -3.71 4.42 -0.57
CA GLU A 85 -5.00 4.76 0.04
C GLU A 85 -5.42 3.73 1.08
N GLU A 86 -5.28 2.45 0.76
CA GLU A 86 -5.61 1.35 1.65
C GLU A 86 -4.66 1.25 2.85
N LEU A 87 -3.39 1.59 2.64
CA LEU A 87 -2.38 1.60 3.71
C LEU A 87 -2.64 2.76 4.69
N ASP A 88 -2.94 3.96 4.17
CA ASP A 88 -3.26 5.13 4.97
C ASP A 88 -4.54 4.89 5.78
N TRP A 89 -5.59 4.41 5.13
CA TRP A 89 -6.85 4.11 5.79
C TRP A 89 -6.72 3.02 6.85
N SER A 90 -6.00 1.94 6.55
CA SER A 90 -5.67 0.88 7.51
C SER A 90 -4.94 1.43 8.74
N THR A 91 -4.00 2.36 8.53
CA THR A 91 -3.29 3.03 9.63
C THR A 91 -4.24 3.85 10.49
N HIS A 92 -5.20 4.56 9.91
CA HIS A 92 -6.20 5.31 10.67
C HIS A 92 -7.14 4.39 11.46
N ILE A 93 -7.58 3.27 10.86
CA ILE A 93 -8.41 2.26 11.53
C ILE A 93 -7.69 1.67 12.75
N THR A 94 -6.42 1.30 12.60
CA THR A 94 -5.65 0.72 13.71
C THR A 94 -5.36 1.75 14.81
N ARG A 95 -5.10 3.03 14.45
CA ARG A 95 -4.97 4.12 15.43
C ARG A 95 -6.25 4.42 16.18
N ALA A 96 -7.40 4.15 15.58
CA ALA A 96 -8.70 4.26 16.26
C ALA A 96 -9.01 3.10 17.22
N GLY A 97 -8.07 2.14 17.37
CA GLY A 97 -8.15 1.04 18.32
C GLY A 97 -8.73 -0.25 17.75
N TYR A 98 -8.92 -0.35 16.43
CA TYR A 98 -9.42 -1.57 15.80
C TYR A 98 -8.29 -2.43 15.27
N GLU A 99 -8.55 -3.75 15.22
CA GLU A 99 -7.68 -4.73 14.55
C GLU A 99 -8.11 -4.94 13.09
N LEU A 100 -7.14 -5.24 12.24
CA LEU A 100 -7.36 -5.69 10.87
C LEU A 100 -6.92 -7.13 10.73
N TRP A 101 -7.69 -7.94 9.99
CA TRP A 101 -7.46 -9.38 9.92
C TRP A 101 -7.41 -9.88 8.47
N TYR A 102 -6.59 -10.90 8.28
CA TYR A 102 -6.62 -11.77 7.13
C TYR A 102 -7.57 -12.94 7.39
N GLU A 103 -8.50 -13.22 6.45
CA GLU A 103 -9.52 -14.24 6.58
C GLU A 103 -9.48 -15.20 5.36
N PRO A 104 -8.81 -16.37 5.49
CA PRO A 104 -8.60 -17.28 4.36
C PRO A 104 -9.82 -18.11 3.95
N ARG A 105 -10.87 -18.18 4.78
CA ARG A 105 -12.11 -18.94 4.44
C ARG A 105 -12.84 -18.38 3.23
N CYS A 106 -12.55 -17.16 2.83
CA CYS A 106 -13.00 -16.58 1.58
C CYS A 106 -11.81 -16.35 0.66
N THR A 107 -11.92 -16.71 -0.62
CA THR A 107 -10.90 -16.50 -1.63
C THR A 107 -11.42 -15.65 -2.76
N VAL A 108 -10.65 -14.64 -3.17
CA VAL A 108 -10.94 -13.76 -4.29
C VAL A 108 -9.85 -13.92 -5.35
N PHE A 109 -10.22 -13.99 -6.62
CA PHE A 109 -9.30 -14.01 -7.75
C PHE A 109 -9.18 -12.62 -8.36
N HIS A 110 -7.97 -12.06 -8.32
CA HIS A 110 -7.70 -10.69 -8.74
C HIS A 110 -6.86 -10.62 -10.02
N LYS A 111 -7.35 -9.84 -10.99
CA LYS A 111 -6.65 -9.53 -12.25
C LYS A 111 -5.73 -8.32 -12.06
N GLU A 112 -4.58 -8.55 -11.40
CA GLU A 112 -3.65 -7.47 -11.07
C GLU A 112 -3.13 -6.73 -12.31
N SER A 113 -2.95 -5.42 -12.19
CA SER A 113 -2.25 -4.55 -13.17
C SER A 113 -2.82 -4.53 -14.60
N GLN A 114 -4.03 -4.99 -14.82
CA GLN A 114 -4.67 -4.95 -16.15
C GLN A 114 -4.86 -3.51 -16.66
N SER A 115 -5.13 -2.57 -15.75
CA SER A 115 -5.41 -1.18 -16.10
C SER A 115 -4.19 -0.25 -16.08
N THR A 116 -3.14 -0.57 -15.30
CA THR A 116 -2.01 0.36 -15.08
C THR A 116 -0.67 -0.11 -15.63
N GLY A 117 -0.50 -1.42 -15.88
CA GLY A 117 0.79 -2.02 -16.26
C GLY A 117 1.84 -1.97 -15.13
N GLN A 118 2.70 -3.00 -15.05
CA GLN A 118 3.68 -3.12 -13.96
C GLN A 118 4.77 -2.03 -13.94
N LEU A 119 5.17 -1.49 -15.10
CA LEU A 119 6.17 -0.43 -15.26
C LEU A 119 5.61 0.72 -16.09
N SER A 120 4.54 1.36 -15.62
CA SER A 120 3.93 2.51 -16.29
C SER A 120 4.34 3.84 -15.64
N LYS A 121 4.28 4.93 -16.43
CA LYS A 121 4.47 6.31 -15.92
C LYS A 121 3.48 6.63 -14.81
N LEU A 122 2.22 6.22 -14.99
CA LEU A 122 1.14 6.45 -14.04
C LEU A 122 1.47 5.80 -12.68
N ARG A 123 1.84 4.51 -12.69
CA ARG A 123 2.23 3.77 -11.50
C ARG A 123 3.43 4.42 -10.80
N THR A 124 4.48 4.75 -11.56
CA THR A 124 5.70 5.36 -11.02
C THR A 124 5.39 6.72 -10.36
N TYR A 125 4.58 7.55 -11.03
CA TYR A 125 4.16 8.84 -10.51
C TYR A 125 3.41 8.71 -9.17
N TYR A 126 2.35 7.89 -9.13
CA TYR A 126 1.53 7.77 -7.92
C TYR A 126 2.27 7.07 -6.79
N LEU A 127 3.04 6.00 -7.06
CA LEU A 127 3.85 5.36 -6.02
C LEU A 127 4.88 6.31 -5.40
N THR A 128 5.49 7.18 -6.21
CA THR A 128 6.46 8.17 -5.71
C THR A 128 5.77 9.23 -4.86
N ARG A 129 4.70 9.86 -5.41
CA ARG A 129 3.95 10.91 -4.71
C ARG A 129 3.32 10.39 -3.42
N ASN A 130 2.67 9.25 -3.49
CA ASN A 130 1.85 8.73 -2.41
C ASN A 130 2.68 8.14 -1.28
N ARG A 131 3.87 7.61 -1.56
CA ARG A 131 4.81 7.19 -0.51
C ARG A 131 5.28 8.39 0.31
N LEU A 132 5.55 9.52 -0.31
CA LEU A 132 5.88 10.77 0.37
C LEU A 132 4.68 11.31 1.16
N LEU A 133 3.49 11.26 0.57
CA LEU A 133 2.25 11.68 1.22
C LEU A 133 1.94 10.81 2.44
N TYR A 134 2.10 9.48 2.33
CA TYR A 134 1.95 8.56 3.45
C TYR A 134 2.96 8.87 4.57
N ALA A 135 4.23 9.12 4.22
CA ALA A 135 5.25 9.53 5.19
C ALA A 135 4.83 10.79 5.95
N TRP A 136 4.33 11.78 5.22
CA TRP A 136 3.88 13.04 5.81
C TRP A 136 2.69 12.86 6.76
N ARG A 137 1.69 12.10 6.36
CA ARG A 137 0.44 11.91 7.13
C ARG A 137 0.62 10.96 8.32
N ASN A 138 1.43 9.92 8.18
CA ASN A 138 1.44 8.79 9.10
C ASN A 138 2.72 8.62 9.92
N LEU A 139 3.81 9.28 9.56
CA LEU A 139 5.03 9.24 10.37
C LEU A 139 5.14 10.50 11.23
N GLU A 140 5.82 10.36 12.35
CA GLU A 140 6.05 11.45 13.30
C GLU A 140 7.54 11.64 13.60
N GLY A 141 7.87 12.80 14.17
CA GLY A 141 9.23 13.11 14.61
C GLY A 141 10.28 12.96 13.51
N SER A 142 11.43 12.41 13.88
CA SER A 142 12.57 12.20 12.96
C SER A 142 12.27 11.22 11.84
N ASN A 143 11.45 10.18 12.08
CA ASN A 143 11.11 9.19 11.07
C ASN A 143 10.41 9.80 9.85
N ARG A 144 9.55 10.81 10.03
CA ARG A 144 8.91 11.54 8.93
C ARG A 144 9.96 12.17 8.02
N TRP A 145 10.86 12.95 8.58
CA TRP A 145 11.87 13.66 7.80
C TRP A 145 12.92 12.73 7.19
N LEU A 146 13.37 11.73 7.94
CA LEU A 146 14.30 10.72 7.43
C LEU A 146 13.68 9.94 6.25
N SER A 147 12.40 9.59 6.33
CA SER A 147 11.70 8.93 5.23
C SER A 147 11.60 9.84 4.01
N ILE A 148 11.18 11.11 4.17
CA ILE A 148 11.06 12.05 3.06
C ILE A 148 12.43 12.28 2.39
N ILE A 149 13.48 12.53 3.18
CA ILE A 149 14.83 12.70 2.66
C ILE A 149 15.28 11.44 1.92
N TYR A 150 15.14 10.27 2.52
CA TYR A 150 15.49 9.00 1.88
C TYR A 150 14.77 8.80 0.54
N GLN A 151 13.46 9.04 0.49
CA GLN A 151 12.64 8.84 -0.73
C GLN A 151 13.01 9.84 -1.83
N THR A 152 13.29 11.09 -1.48
CA THR A 152 13.60 12.16 -2.46
C THR A 152 15.05 12.15 -2.95
N THR A 153 15.97 11.56 -2.21
CA THR A 153 17.40 11.51 -2.55
C THR A 153 17.84 10.10 -2.95
N LEU A 154 18.07 9.22 -1.99
CA LEU A 154 18.66 7.90 -2.23
C LEU A 154 17.74 7.00 -3.08
N ALA A 155 16.45 6.91 -2.73
CA ALA A 155 15.52 6.07 -3.47
C ALA A 155 15.26 6.62 -4.87
N ALA A 156 15.01 7.93 -5.00
CA ALA A 156 14.80 8.59 -6.30
C ALA A 156 16.06 8.52 -7.17
N GLY A 157 17.24 8.76 -6.62
CA GLY A 157 18.52 8.67 -7.33
C GLY A 157 18.82 7.27 -7.84
N LYS A 158 18.70 6.24 -6.99
CA LYS A 158 18.86 4.83 -7.38
C LYS A 158 17.88 4.40 -8.47
N ASN A 159 16.60 4.74 -8.29
CA ASN A 159 15.57 4.40 -9.27
C ASN A 159 15.80 5.14 -10.59
N GLY A 160 16.12 6.43 -10.52
CA GLY A 160 16.42 7.27 -11.68
C GLY A 160 17.57 6.72 -12.51
N LEU A 161 18.68 6.36 -11.88
CA LEU A 161 19.81 5.72 -12.55
C LEU A 161 19.40 4.38 -13.20
N SER A 162 18.66 3.55 -12.46
CA SER A 162 18.15 2.28 -13.01
C SER A 162 17.24 2.50 -14.22
N PHE A 163 16.39 3.53 -14.21
CA PHE A 163 15.51 3.84 -15.34
C PHE A 163 16.31 4.32 -16.56
N LEU A 164 17.33 5.15 -16.36
CA LEU A 164 18.20 5.59 -17.44
C LEU A 164 18.96 4.42 -18.08
N LEU A 165 19.55 3.54 -17.27
CA LEU A 165 20.25 2.34 -17.74
C LEU A 165 19.34 1.37 -18.49
N LYS A 166 18.04 1.37 -18.19
CA LYS A 166 17.02 0.57 -18.90
C LYS A 166 16.39 1.29 -20.11
N GLY A 167 16.92 2.45 -20.51
CA GLY A 167 16.35 3.24 -21.60
C GLY A 167 14.95 3.78 -21.33
N ARG A 168 14.60 4.02 -20.05
CA ARG A 168 13.27 4.48 -19.62
C ARG A 168 13.30 5.87 -18.94
N PRO A 169 13.77 6.92 -19.65
CA PRO A 169 13.79 8.29 -19.11
C PRO A 169 12.40 8.84 -18.78
N ASP A 170 11.37 8.25 -19.38
CA ASP A 170 9.97 8.55 -19.10
C ASP A 170 9.58 8.23 -17.63
N LEU A 171 10.14 7.18 -17.04
CA LEU A 171 9.92 6.83 -15.64
C LEU A 171 10.70 7.74 -14.68
N LEU A 172 11.89 8.20 -15.06
CA LEU A 172 12.59 9.25 -14.31
C LEU A 172 11.77 10.54 -14.28
N THR A 173 11.25 10.96 -15.42
CA THR A 173 10.35 12.12 -15.49
C THR A 173 9.09 11.95 -14.62
N ALA A 174 8.50 10.76 -14.59
CA ALA A 174 7.36 10.44 -13.73
C ALA A 174 7.73 10.54 -12.23
N THR A 175 8.93 10.08 -11.86
CA THR A 175 9.45 10.20 -10.48
C THR A 175 9.58 11.67 -10.06
N ILE A 176 10.20 12.51 -10.90
CA ILE A 176 10.36 13.95 -10.64
C ILE A 176 9.00 14.63 -10.51
N LYS A 177 8.07 14.32 -11.42
CA LYS A 177 6.69 14.84 -11.35
C LYS A 177 5.97 14.40 -10.07
N GLY A 178 6.17 13.16 -9.62
CA GLY A 178 5.58 12.66 -8.37
C GLY A 178 6.10 13.43 -7.14
N ILE A 179 7.41 13.67 -7.06
CA ILE A 179 8.02 14.48 -5.99
C ILE A 179 7.49 15.92 -6.04
N SER A 180 7.48 16.54 -7.21
CA SER A 180 6.97 17.90 -7.41
C SER A 180 5.49 18.04 -7.01
N ALA A 181 4.68 17.03 -7.35
CA ALA A 181 3.27 17.03 -6.99
C ALA A 181 3.07 16.90 -5.47
N PHE A 182 3.87 16.09 -4.79
CA PHE A 182 3.85 16.01 -3.33
C PHE A 182 4.15 17.38 -2.68
N ILE A 183 5.18 18.09 -3.15
CA ILE A 183 5.55 19.41 -2.60
C ILE A 183 4.41 20.45 -2.78
N ARG A 184 3.60 20.31 -3.83
CA ARG A 184 2.48 21.24 -4.12
C ARG A 184 1.20 20.90 -3.36
N ILE A 185 1.06 19.72 -2.79
CA ILE A 185 -0.10 19.37 -1.96
C ILE A 185 -0.08 20.23 -0.70
N PRO A 186 -1.20 20.88 -0.34
CA PRO A 186 -1.29 21.57 0.95
C PRO A 186 -1.11 20.59 2.10
N HIS A 187 -0.03 20.72 2.85
CA HIS A 187 0.30 19.86 3.99
C HIS A 187 -0.40 20.36 5.27
N LYS A 188 -1.75 20.45 5.26
CA LYS A 188 -2.52 20.73 6.47
C LYS A 188 -2.39 19.53 7.42
N LYS A 189 -2.08 19.77 8.68
CA LYS A 189 -2.26 18.76 9.74
C LYS A 189 -3.77 18.56 9.93
N GLU A 190 -4.24 17.34 9.72
CA GLU A 190 -5.55 16.90 10.18
C GLU A 190 -5.51 16.62 11.66
#